data_080ce0e82fe1eb86952a18b01443ea8c
#
_entry.id   080ce0e82fe1eb86952a18b01443ea8c
#
_cell.length_a   1.000
_cell.length_b   1.000
_cell.length_c   1.000
_cell.angle_alpha   90.00
_cell.angle_beta   90.00
_cell.angle_gamma   90.00
#
_symmetry.space_group_name_H-M   'P 1'
#
loop_
_entity.id
_entity.type
_entity.pdbx_description
1 polymer ?
#
loop_
_entity_poly.entity_id
_entity_poly.type
_entity_poly.pdbx_seq_one_letter_code
_entity_poly.pdbx_strand_id
1 'polypeptide(L)'
;MTIAAPLALSISALLNQEASAIPIVGEISFAGSYTINNANLSLATAFGSFTGVTVSAAPTGDYAGLAGAAVTQTAFTFDPFPVGGIVPLWTIPSQPGTSFDLLALSVAFESPTALLLTGTGIAHKAGKDNTPGTWILSANTLGSTFSFSSTNSSVPDGGTTVALLGMALVGVEGLRRKLGSVKL
;
A
#
# COMPACT_ATOMS: atom_id res chain seq x y z
N MET A 1 -26.44 21.14 -61.47
CA MET A 1 -25.08 20.64 -61.13
C MET A 1 -24.87 20.98 -59.68
N THR A 2 -25.20 20.03 -58.77
CA THR A 2 -25.22 20.24 -57.32
C THR A 2 -24.03 19.48 -56.74
N ILE A 3 -23.05 20.23 -56.24
CA ILE A 3 -21.84 19.68 -55.61
C ILE A 3 -22.19 19.38 -54.14
N ALA A 4 -22.26 18.11 -53.80
CA ALA A 4 -22.36 17.66 -52.43
C ALA A 4 -20.97 17.71 -51.77
N ALA A 5 -20.80 18.55 -50.77
CA ALA A 5 -19.61 18.59 -49.94
C ALA A 5 -19.62 17.39 -48.96
N PRO A 6 -18.50 16.68 -48.79
CA PRO A 6 -18.43 15.63 -47.75
C PRO A 6 -18.28 16.26 -46.35
N LEU A 7 -19.21 15.91 -45.48
CA LEU A 7 -19.16 16.26 -44.07
C LEU A 7 -18.04 15.42 -43.40
N ALA A 8 -16.90 16.02 -43.19
CA ALA A 8 -15.82 15.41 -42.43
C ALA A 8 -16.21 15.39 -40.95
N LEU A 9 -16.66 14.25 -40.49
CA LEU A 9 -16.91 14.00 -39.07
C LEU A 9 -15.55 13.82 -38.37
N SER A 10 -14.99 14.90 -37.84
CA SER A 10 -13.80 14.84 -36.99
C SER A 10 -14.22 14.27 -35.63
N ILE A 11 -14.04 12.98 -35.48
CA ILE A 11 -14.09 12.33 -34.17
C ILE A 11 -12.82 12.76 -33.44
N SER A 12 -12.91 13.84 -32.68
CA SER A 12 -11.94 14.16 -31.64
C SER A 12 -12.14 13.13 -30.55
N ALA A 13 -11.41 12.03 -30.62
CA ALA A 13 -11.22 11.14 -29.48
C ALA A 13 -10.49 11.97 -28.42
N LEU A 14 -11.26 12.55 -27.50
CA LEU A 14 -10.75 13.02 -26.23
C LEU A 14 -10.18 11.78 -25.54
N LEU A 15 -8.89 11.57 -25.71
CA LEU A 15 -8.11 10.71 -24.86
C LEU A 15 -8.12 11.40 -23.49
N ASN A 16 -9.14 11.11 -22.69
CA ASN A 16 -9.04 11.26 -21.25
C ASN A 16 -7.92 10.32 -20.83
N GLN A 17 -6.70 10.83 -20.77
CA GLN A 17 -5.68 10.21 -19.97
C GLN A 17 -6.17 10.33 -18.52
N GLU A 18 -6.89 9.31 -18.09
CA GLU A 18 -7.08 9.11 -16.66
C GLU A 18 -5.68 9.07 -16.07
N ALA A 19 -5.42 9.99 -15.13
CA ALA A 19 -4.16 9.97 -14.40
C ALA A 19 -4.10 8.58 -13.74
N SER A 20 -3.25 7.71 -14.31
CA SER A 20 -3.07 6.37 -13.75
C SER A 20 -2.49 6.53 -12.36
N ALA A 21 -3.25 6.13 -11.37
CA ALA A 21 -2.79 6.02 -9.99
C ALA A 21 -1.46 5.25 -10.00
N ILE A 22 -0.42 5.83 -9.38
CA ILE A 22 0.89 5.19 -9.28
C ILE A 22 1.03 4.67 -7.85
N PRO A 23 0.58 3.45 -7.56
CA PRO A 23 0.64 2.90 -6.21
C PRO A 23 2.09 2.71 -5.75
N ILE A 24 2.27 2.69 -4.44
CA ILE A 24 3.54 2.32 -3.81
C ILE A 24 3.66 0.80 -3.90
N VAL A 25 4.81 0.31 -4.40
CA VAL A 25 5.08 -1.13 -4.51
C VAL A 25 6.43 -1.41 -3.84
N GLY A 26 6.46 -2.39 -2.95
CA GLY A 26 7.69 -2.82 -2.32
C GLY A 26 7.51 -3.26 -0.88
N GLU A 27 8.62 -3.63 -0.29
CA GLU A 27 8.73 -4.05 1.11
C GLU A 27 9.79 -3.21 1.82
N ILE A 28 9.46 -2.84 3.07
CA ILE A 28 10.38 -2.15 3.97
C ILE A 28 10.31 -2.81 5.34
N SER A 29 11.46 -3.00 5.96
CA SER A 29 11.58 -3.56 7.30
C SER A 29 12.47 -2.69 8.18
N PHE A 30 12.21 -2.70 9.48
CA PHE A 30 12.90 -1.91 10.48
C PHE A 30 13.38 -2.79 11.62
N ALA A 31 14.43 -2.35 12.28
CA ALA A 31 14.88 -2.90 13.54
C ALA A 31 15.26 -1.77 14.49
N GLY A 32 15.11 -2.01 15.79
CA GLY A 32 15.42 -1.05 16.83
C GLY A 32 15.11 -1.59 18.21
N SER A 33 15.17 -0.72 19.21
CA SER A 33 14.81 -1.02 20.59
C SER A 33 13.48 -0.34 20.94
N TYR A 34 12.78 -0.90 21.95
CA TYR A 34 11.52 -0.36 22.45
C TYR A 34 11.46 -0.38 23.98
N THR A 35 10.55 0.41 24.53
CA THR A 35 10.05 0.27 25.89
C THR A 35 8.58 -0.18 25.83
N ILE A 36 8.15 -0.96 26.80
CA ILE A 36 6.79 -1.46 26.89
C ILE A 36 6.26 -1.32 28.31
N ASN A 37 4.96 -1.20 28.46
CA ASN A 37 4.33 -0.93 29.77
C ASN A 37 4.32 -2.13 30.73
N ASN A 38 4.62 -3.36 30.26
CA ASN A 38 4.74 -4.54 31.10
C ASN A 38 5.87 -5.44 30.59
N ALA A 39 6.77 -5.88 31.48
CA ALA A 39 7.87 -6.78 31.14
C ALA A 39 7.40 -8.17 30.71
N ASN A 40 6.24 -8.62 31.19
CA ASN A 40 5.55 -9.80 30.69
C ASN A 40 4.73 -9.38 29.47
N LEU A 41 5.16 -9.81 28.28
CA LEU A 41 4.56 -9.39 27.03
C LEU A 41 3.11 -9.88 26.85
N SER A 42 2.69 -10.95 27.54
CA SER A 42 1.28 -11.37 27.55
C SER A 42 0.36 -10.50 28.40
N LEU A 43 0.90 -9.56 29.16
CA LEU A 43 0.16 -8.57 29.95
C LEU A 43 0.41 -7.15 29.47
N ALA A 44 1.21 -7.00 28.43
CA ALA A 44 1.52 -5.71 27.84
C ALA A 44 0.36 -5.25 26.97
N THR A 45 0.15 -3.94 26.95
CA THR A 45 -0.93 -3.30 26.15
C THR A 45 -0.46 -2.11 25.32
N ALA A 46 0.77 -1.62 25.57
CA ALA A 46 1.26 -0.44 24.90
C ALA A 46 2.79 -0.40 24.81
N PHE A 47 3.30 0.06 23.65
CA PHE A 47 4.68 0.49 23.49
C PHE A 47 4.83 1.94 23.94
N GLY A 48 5.79 2.19 24.84
CA GLY A 48 6.06 3.51 25.40
C GLY A 48 6.98 4.37 24.54
N SER A 49 8.00 3.77 23.91
CA SER A 49 8.91 4.47 23.00
C SER A 49 9.65 3.49 22.12
N PHE A 50 10.16 4.02 20.99
CA PHE A 50 11.05 3.31 20.07
C PHE A 50 12.33 4.12 19.92
N THR A 51 13.51 3.47 19.95
CA THR A 51 14.81 4.12 19.88
C THR A 51 15.74 3.40 18.92
N GLY A 52 16.61 4.16 18.22
CA GLY A 52 17.58 3.61 17.30
C GLY A 52 16.93 2.86 16.12
N VAL A 53 15.71 3.23 15.75
CA VAL A 53 14.99 2.55 14.67
C VAL A 53 15.59 2.93 13.34
N THR A 54 15.98 1.94 12.56
CA THR A 54 16.54 2.12 11.23
C THR A 54 15.93 1.13 10.24
N VAL A 55 15.88 1.53 8.98
CA VAL A 55 15.52 0.62 7.89
C VAL A 55 16.55 -0.49 7.80
N SER A 56 16.08 -1.73 7.83
CA SER A 56 16.94 -2.92 7.70
C SER A 56 17.55 -3.03 6.31
N ALA A 57 18.49 -3.95 6.12
CA ALA A 57 19.05 -4.22 4.80
C ALA A 57 17.98 -4.71 3.80
N ALA A 58 18.18 -4.33 2.52
CA ALA A 58 17.39 -4.80 1.39
C ALA A 58 15.90 -4.39 1.33
N PRO A 59 15.54 -3.11 1.55
CA PRO A 59 14.22 -2.62 1.16
C PRO A 59 14.05 -2.72 -0.35
N THR A 60 12.83 -3.03 -0.81
CA THR A 60 12.54 -3.29 -2.24
C THR A 60 11.63 -2.26 -2.87
N GLY A 61 11.51 -2.28 -4.20
CA GLY A 61 10.58 -1.46 -4.95
C GLY A 61 10.77 0.03 -4.69
N ASP A 62 9.70 0.72 -4.35
CA ASP A 62 9.71 2.17 -4.07
C ASP A 62 10.49 2.56 -2.80
N TYR A 63 10.84 1.59 -1.96
CA TYR A 63 11.66 1.80 -0.77
C TYR A 63 13.16 1.51 -1.02
N ALA A 64 13.54 1.07 -2.23
CA ALA A 64 14.93 0.80 -2.56
C ALA A 64 15.82 2.03 -2.27
N GLY A 65 17.04 1.78 -1.75
CA GLY A 65 17.99 2.83 -1.38
C GLY A 65 17.79 3.44 0.01
N LEU A 66 16.78 3.02 0.78
CA LEU A 66 16.53 3.54 2.15
C LEU A 66 17.25 2.74 3.24
N ALA A 67 18.02 1.71 2.92
CA ALA A 67 18.75 0.92 3.90
C ALA A 67 19.57 1.80 4.85
N GLY A 68 19.45 1.58 6.16
CA GLY A 68 20.12 2.36 7.20
C GLY A 68 19.48 3.74 7.50
N ALA A 69 18.46 4.16 6.76
CA ALA A 69 17.77 5.42 7.04
C ALA A 69 17.11 5.37 8.42
N ALA A 70 17.19 6.49 9.16
CA ALA A 70 16.52 6.61 10.45
C ALA A 70 14.99 6.64 10.28
N VAL A 71 14.29 5.99 11.18
CA VAL A 71 12.83 5.93 11.23
C VAL A 71 12.36 6.54 12.54
N THR A 72 11.40 7.44 12.48
CA THR A 72 10.65 7.88 13.64
C THR A 72 9.41 7.02 13.77
N GLN A 73 9.31 6.24 14.84
CA GLN A 73 8.16 5.39 15.12
C GLN A 73 7.39 5.93 16.32
N THR A 74 6.08 6.05 16.15
CA THR A 74 5.16 6.54 17.18
C THR A 74 4.93 5.48 18.24
N ALA A 75 4.97 5.87 19.51
CA ALA A 75 4.49 5.05 20.63
C ALA A 75 2.99 4.78 20.47
N PHE A 76 2.52 3.59 20.81
CA PHE A 76 1.11 3.26 20.61
C PHE A 76 0.58 2.19 21.57
N THR A 77 -0.72 2.27 21.83
CA THR A 77 -1.48 1.25 22.54
C THR A 77 -2.01 0.24 21.51
N PHE A 78 -1.85 -1.05 21.78
CA PHE A 78 -2.34 -2.11 20.93
C PHE A 78 -3.52 -2.88 21.55
N ASP A 79 -3.73 -2.76 22.86
CA ASP A 79 -4.86 -3.33 23.57
C ASP A 79 -5.37 -2.38 24.67
N PRO A 80 -6.61 -1.78 24.52
CA PRO A 80 -7.40 -1.77 23.30
C PRO A 80 -6.77 -0.91 22.19
N PHE A 81 -6.89 -1.34 20.93
CA PHE A 81 -6.42 -0.54 19.80
C PHE A 81 -7.28 0.73 19.64
N PRO A 82 -6.70 1.92 19.46
CA PRO A 82 -7.46 3.17 19.41
C PRO A 82 -8.34 3.27 18.19
N VAL A 83 -9.54 3.81 18.39
CA VAL A 83 -10.45 4.15 17.30
C VAL A 83 -9.81 5.23 16.42
N GLY A 84 -9.79 5.02 15.12
CA GLY A 84 -9.13 5.92 14.16
C GLY A 84 -7.67 5.55 13.84
N GLY A 85 -7.11 4.55 14.53
CA GLY A 85 -5.78 4.05 14.25
C GLY A 85 -4.64 4.91 14.82
N ILE A 86 -3.44 4.70 14.33
CA ILE A 86 -2.22 5.43 14.67
C ILE A 86 -1.72 6.15 13.41
N VAL A 87 -1.82 7.46 13.40
CA VAL A 87 -1.56 8.29 12.21
C VAL A 87 -0.55 9.41 12.53
N PRO A 88 0.68 9.33 12.03
CA PRO A 88 1.32 8.18 11.41
C PRO A 88 1.86 7.19 12.46
N LEU A 89 1.94 5.90 12.09
CA LEU A 89 2.67 4.92 12.89
C LEU A 89 4.18 5.15 12.78
N TRP A 90 4.67 5.39 11.57
CA TRP A 90 6.08 5.71 11.35
C TRP A 90 6.29 6.70 10.19
N THR A 91 7.43 7.38 10.24
CA THR A 91 7.91 8.28 9.18
C THR A 91 9.40 8.09 8.92
N ILE A 92 9.86 8.44 7.73
CA ILE A 92 11.29 8.49 7.38
C ILE A 92 11.69 9.96 7.18
N PRO A 93 12.33 10.60 8.17
CA PRO A 93 12.64 12.03 8.10
C PRO A 93 13.52 12.44 6.91
N SER A 94 14.42 11.56 6.45
CA SER A 94 15.26 11.80 5.27
C SER A 94 14.51 11.73 3.94
N GLN A 95 13.24 11.26 3.96
CA GLN A 95 12.36 11.16 2.80
C GLN A 95 10.98 11.73 3.14
N PRO A 96 10.85 13.07 3.14
CA PRO A 96 9.58 13.73 3.48
C PRO A 96 8.41 13.17 2.65
N GLY A 97 7.29 12.92 3.32
CA GLY A 97 6.11 12.32 2.71
C GLY A 97 6.14 10.79 2.64
N THR A 98 7.20 10.14 3.17
CA THR A 98 7.22 8.68 3.33
C THR A 98 6.81 8.32 4.75
N SER A 99 5.63 7.70 4.87
CA SER A 99 5.02 7.34 6.15
C SER A 99 4.04 6.17 6.01
N PHE A 100 3.56 5.67 7.13
CA PHE A 100 2.52 4.65 7.18
C PHE A 100 1.55 4.94 8.32
N ASP A 101 0.27 4.89 8.01
CA ASP A 101 -0.83 4.99 8.95
C ASP A 101 -1.35 3.60 9.28
N LEU A 102 -1.39 3.25 10.55
CA LEU A 102 -1.92 1.97 11.01
C LEU A 102 -3.41 2.11 11.31
N LEU A 103 -4.26 1.42 10.58
CA LEU A 103 -5.71 1.55 10.70
C LEU A 103 -6.37 0.36 11.41
N ALA A 104 -5.77 -0.81 11.36
CA ALA A 104 -6.25 -1.99 12.06
C ALA A 104 -5.08 -2.80 12.62
N LEU A 105 -5.31 -3.43 13.76
CA LEU A 105 -4.33 -4.23 14.47
C LEU A 105 -4.99 -5.46 15.10
N SER A 106 -4.25 -6.56 15.11
CA SER A 106 -4.60 -7.78 15.83
C SER A 106 -3.37 -8.34 16.52
N VAL A 107 -3.54 -8.83 17.73
CA VAL A 107 -2.53 -9.64 18.43
C VAL A 107 -2.59 -11.05 17.83
N ALA A 108 -1.59 -11.41 17.06
CA ALA A 108 -1.52 -12.71 16.40
C ALA A 108 -0.92 -13.80 17.32
N PHE A 109 -0.01 -13.40 18.21
CA PHE A 109 0.58 -14.27 19.22
C PHE A 109 1.10 -13.44 20.39
N GLU A 110 0.93 -13.95 21.59
CA GLU A 110 1.52 -13.41 22.81
C GLU A 110 1.96 -14.49 23.77
N SER A 111 3.06 -14.23 24.46
CA SER A 111 3.60 -15.03 25.54
C SER A 111 4.34 -14.12 26.52
N PRO A 112 4.79 -14.60 27.69
CA PRO A 112 5.58 -13.78 28.60
C PRO A 112 6.84 -13.16 27.96
N THR A 113 7.40 -13.76 26.92
CA THR A 113 8.69 -13.38 26.34
C THR A 113 8.63 -12.97 24.86
N ALA A 114 7.48 -13.15 24.19
CA ALA A 114 7.33 -12.83 22.78
C ALA A 114 5.94 -12.27 22.48
N LEU A 115 5.88 -11.31 21.55
CA LEU A 115 4.67 -10.67 21.07
C LEU A 115 4.74 -10.56 19.54
N LEU A 116 3.68 -10.96 18.87
CA LEU A 116 3.49 -10.79 17.42
C LEU A 116 2.21 -10.03 17.16
N LEU A 117 2.34 -8.87 16.54
CA LEU A 117 1.24 -8.04 16.10
C LEU A 117 1.18 -8.05 14.58
N THR A 118 -0.03 -8.07 14.04
CA THR A 118 -0.30 -7.94 12.61
C THR A 118 -1.33 -6.84 12.38
N GLY A 119 -1.36 -6.25 11.19
CA GLY A 119 -2.33 -5.23 10.92
C GLY A 119 -2.33 -4.77 9.46
N THR A 120 -3.22 -3.81 9.20
CA THR A 120 -3.37 -3.16 7.90
C THR A 120 -3.37 -1.66 8.06
N GLY A 121 -2.99 -0.97 7.00
CA GLY A 121 -2.93 0.48 7.01
C GLY A 121 -2.70 1.05 5.62
N ILE A 122 -2.29 2.33 5.59
CA ILE A 122 -2.06 3.07 4.36
C ILE A 122 -0.61 3.57 4.34
N ALA A 123 0.10 3.24 3.29
CA ALA A 123 1.41 3.80 2.99
C ALA A 123 1.26 5.11 2.21
N HIS A 124 2.14 6.06 2.51
CA HIS A 124 2.26 7.35 1.85
C HIS A 124 3.69 7.51 1.33
N LYS A 125 3.83 8.09 0.14
CA LYS A 125 5.11 8.48 -0.45
C LYS A 125 4.91 9.63 -1.42
N ALA A 126 5.80 10.63 -1.37
CA ALA A 126 5.73 11.77 -2.28
C ALA A 126 5.77 11.32 -3.75
N GLY A 127 4.82 11.81 -4.57
CA GLY A 127 4.69 11.45 -5.98
C GLY A 127 4.03 10.10 -6.25
N LYS A 128 3.45 9.47 -5.24
CA LYS A 128 2.71 8.22 -5.32
C LYS A 128 1.32 8.37 -4.71
N ASP A 129 0.43 7.47 -5.06
CA ASP A 129 -0.89 7.40 -4.45
C ASP A 129 -0.86 6.67 -3.11
N ASN A 130 -1.75 7.05 -2.22
CA ASN A 130 -1.96 6.37 -0.95
C ASN A 130 -2.28 4.90 -1.21
N THR A 131 -1.47 4.00 -0.68
CA THR A 131 -1.55 2.58 -1.03
C THR A 131 -1.81 1.73 0.21
N PRO A 132 -2.85 0.89 0.19
CA PRO A 132 -3.05 -0.09 1.25
C PRO A 132 -1.84 -1.00 1.43
N GLY A 133 -1.56 -1.34 2.69
CA GLY A 133 -0.46 -2.23 3.03
C GLY A 133 -0.75 -3.07 4.26
N THR A 134 -0.03 -4.16 4.39
CA THR A 134 0.00 -5.01 5.58
C THR A 134 1.29 -4.78 6.35
N TRP A 135 1.27 -5.00 7.65
CA TRP A 135 2.45 -4.93 8.48
C TRP A 135 2.46 -6.03 9.55
N ILE A 136 3.66 -6.35 10.00
CA ILE A 136 3.91 -7.30 11.07
C ILE A 136 4.96 -6.68 11.99
N LEU A 137 4.74 -6.78 13.30
CA LEU A 137 5.71 -6.40 14.32
C LEU A 137 5.93 -7.59 15.25
N SER A 138 7.18 -8.05 15.37
CA SER A 138 7.59 -9.02 16.38
C SER A 138 8.47 -8.35 17.41
N ALA A 139 8.16 -8.57 18.68
CA ALA A 139 8.91 -8.07 19.81
C ALA A 139 9.27 -9.21 20.76
N ASN A 140 10.44 -9.12 21.42
CA ASN A 140 10.88 -10.08 22.40
C ASN A 140 11.56 -9.41 23.59
N THR A 141 11.61 -10.08 24.74
CA THR A 141 12.23 -9.56 25.95
C THR A 141 13.76 -9.62 25.93
N LEU A 142 14.35 -10.41 25.01
CA LEU A 142 15.79 -10.52 24.86
C LEU A 142 16.34 -9.27 24.17
N GLY A 143 16.87 -8.31 24.95
CA GLY A 143 17.43 -7.08 24.45
C GLY A 143 16.40 -5.99 24.09
N SER A 144 15.11 -6.20 24.40
CA SER A 144 14.04 -5.26 24.07
C SER A 144 14.08 -4.81 22.60
N THR A 145 14.32 -5.76 21.69
CA THR A 145 14.42 -5.53 20.25
C THR A 145 13.13 -5.92 19.54
N PHE A 146 12.82 -5.21 18.47
CA PHE A 146 11.70 -5.54 17.60
C PHE A 146 12.15 -5.63 16.13
N SER A 147 11.38 -6.35 15.37
CA SER A 147 11.45 -6.35 13.92
C SER A 147 10.08 -5.98 13.37
N PHE A 148 10.08 -5.15 12.36
CA PHE A 148 8.90 -4.67 11.65
C PHE A 148 9.07 -4.94 10.16
N SER A 149 8.01 -5.35 9.51
CA SER A 149 7.95 -5.49 8.05
C SER A 149 6.62 -4.95 7.55
N SER A 150 6.65 -4.23 6.45
CA SER A 150 5.46 -3.77 5.73
C SER A 150 5.60 -4.08 4.26
N THR A 151 4.55 -4.63 3.67
CA THR A 151 4.49 -4.95 2.25
C THR A 151 3.32 -4.20 1.62
N ASN A 152 3.62 -3.48 0.55
CA ASN A 152 2.64 -2.81 -0.29
C ASN A 152 2.65 -3.46 -1.67
N SER A 153 1.49 -3.82 -2.18
CA SER A 153 1.32 -4.34 -3.54
C SER A 153 0.22 -3.58 -4.24
N SER A 154 0.44 -3.26 -5.51
CA SER A 154 -0.64 -2.74 -6.35
C SER A 154 -1.68 -3.83 -6.55
N VAL A 155 -2.93 -3.54 -6.23
CA VAL A 155 -4.04 -4.34 -6.74
C VAL A 155 -4.21 -3.92 -8.20
N PRO A 156 -4.12 -4.84 -9.19
CA PRO A 156 -4.39 -4.50 -10.57
C PRO A 156 -5.77 -3.86 -10.67
N ASP A 157 -5.85 -2.66 -11.23
CA ASP A 157 -7.14 -2.01 -11.48
C ASP A 157 -7.90 -2.84 -12.51
N GLY A 158 -8.97 -3.51 -12.08
CA GLY A 158 -9.84 -4.31 -12.94
C GLY A 158 -10.56 -3.47 -14.02
N GLY A 159 -10.55 -2.14 -13.90
CA GLY A 159 -11.25 -1.22 -14.81
C GLY A 159 -10.73 -1.33 -16.24
N THR A 160 -9.43 -1.36 -16.45
CA THR A 160 -8.84 -1.52 -17.80
C THR A 160 -9.13 -2.87 -18.40
N THR A 161 -9.14 -3.93 -17.61
CA THR A 161 -9.47 -5.30 -18.07
C THR A 161 -10.93 -5.39 -18.51
N VAL A 162 -11.85 -4.80 -17.74
CA VAL A 162 -13.29 -4.77 -18.08
C VAL A 162 -13.53 -3.90 -19.32
N ALA A 163 -12.85 -2.76 -19.47
CA ALA A 163 -12.95 -1.90 -20.65
C ALA A 163 -12.44 -2.62 -21.91
N LEU A 164 -11.29 -3.28 -21.84
CA LEU A 164 -10.75 -4.07 -22.96
C LEU A 164 -11.67 -5.24 -23.34
N LEU A 165 -12.23 -5.94 -22.36
CA LEU A 165 -13.19 -7.02 -22.58
C LEU A 165 -14.47 -6.46 -23.24
N GLY A 166 -14.95 -5.29 -22.78
CA GLY A 166 -16.10 -4.60 -23.38
C GLY A 166 -15.86 -4.23 -24.84
N MET A 167 -14.70 -3.65 -25.15
CA MET A 167 -14.32 -3.32 -26.53
C MET A 167 -14.17 -4.57 -27.41
N ALA A 168 -13.60 -5.63 -26.89
CA ALA A 168 -13.48 -6.91 -27.62
C ALA A 168 -14.86 -7.48 -27.97
N LEU A 169 -15.81 -7.47 -27.05
CA LEU A 169 -17.18 -7.94 -27.26
C LEU A 169 -17.93 -7.10 -28.32
N VAL A 170 -17.78 -5.77 -28.26
CA VAL A 170 -18.36 -4.87 -29.28
C VAL A 170 -17.75 -5.12 -30.66
N GLY A 171 -16.43 -5.35 -30.70
CA GLY A 171 -15.71 -5.68 -31.95
C GLY A 171 -16.21 -7.00 -32.57
N VAL A 172 -16.38 -8.04 -31.76
CA VAL A 172 -16.88 -9.35 -32.22
C VAL A 172 -18.32 -9.23 -32.73
N GLU A 173 -19.19 -8.50 -32.04
CA GLU A 173 -20.59 -8.31 -32.48
C GLU A 173 -20.65 -7.47 -33.77
N GLY A 174 -19.79 -6.48 -33.92
CA GLY A 174 -19.68 -5.69 -35.18
C GLY A 174 -19.26 -6.54 -36.37
N LEU A 175 -18.28 -7.43 -36.20
CA LEU A 175 -17.85 -8.39 -37.19
C LEU A 175 -18.96 -9.39 -37.56
N ARG A 176 -19.65 -9.93 -36.55
CA ARG A 176 -20.76 -10.87 -36.75
C ARG A 176 -21.87 -10.27 -37.61
N ARG A 177 -22.27 -9.01 -37.37
CA ARG A 177 -23.27 -8.30 -38.15
C ARG A 177 -22.83 -8.08 -39.59
N LYS A 178 -21.56 -7.72 -39.80
CA LYS A 178 -21.00 -7.50 -41.14
C LYS A 178 -20.92 -8.78 -41.95
N LEU A 179 -20.52 -9.88 -41.34
CA LEU A 179 -20.42 -11.19 -42.01
C LEU A 179 -21.80 -11.85 -42.23
N GLY A 180 -22.76 -11.61 -41.32
CA GLY A 180 -24.12 -12.16 -41.44
C GLY A 180 -24.99 -11.43 -42.49
N SER A 181 -24.57 -10.28 -43.02
CA SER A 181 -25.32 -9.55 -44.06
C SER A 181 -24.89 -9.89 -45.50
N VAL A 182 -23.87 -10.76 -45.68
CA VAL A 182 -23.52 -11.29 -47.00
C VAL A 182 -24.43 -12.50 -47.26
N LYS A 183 -25.67 -12.25 -47.73
CA LYS A 183 -26.50 -13.30 -48.34
C LYS A 183 -26.05 -13.43 -49.80
N LEU A 184 -25.77 -14.69 -50.17
CA LEU A 184 -25.63 -15.16 -51.56
C LEU A 184 -26.89 -14.90 -52.36
#